data_4dcc7836fbdfa4f5bddb7769ede4deed
#
_entry.id   4dcc7836fbdfa4f5bddb7769ede4deed
#
_cell.length_a   1.000
_cell.length_b   1.000
_cell.length_c   1.000
_cell.angle_alpha   90.00
_cell.angle_beta   90.00
_cell.angle_gamma   90.00
#
_symmetry.space_group_name_H-M   'P 1'
#
loop_
_entity.id
_entity.type
_entity.pdbx_description
1 polymer ?
#
loop_
_entity_poly.entity_id
_entity_poly.type
_entity_poly.pdbx_seq_one_letter_code
_entity_poly.pdbx_strand_id
1 'polypeptide(L)' 'MPIVRVEMFEGRDAETKQRLVRRITDAMVEITGCSEASVNVIIRNVAKEDWGLGGDLASRKFPDGRK' A
#
# COMPACT_ATOMS: atom_id res chain seq x y z
N MET A 1 12.26 -5.04 -14.69
CA MET A 1 12.01 -5.25 -13.25
C MET A 1 11.01 -4.22 -12.74
N PRO A 2 9.65 -4.55 -12.65
CA PRO A 2 8.67 -3.54 -12.21
C PRO A 2 8.72 -3.32 -10.69
N ILE A 3 8.50 -2.07 -10.30
CA ILE A 3 8.42 -1.67 -8.90
C ILE A 3 7.07 -1.00 -8.70
N VAL A 4 6.30 -1.50 -7.74
CA VAL A 4 5.01 -0.92 -7.39
C VAL A 4 5.12 -0.37 -5.97
N ARG A 5 4.81 0.90 -5.80
CA ARG A 5 4.86 1.54 -4.49
C ARG A 5 3.44 1.80 -4.01
N VAL A 6 3.17 1.38 -2.79
CA VAL A 6 1.87 1.58 -2.17
C VAL A 6 2.07 2.38 -0.90
N GLU A 7 1.44 3.54 -0.83
CA GLU A 7 1.44 4.32 0.40
C GLU A 7 0.07 4.23 1.00
N MET A 8 0.00 3.90 2.27
CA MET A 8 -1.28 3.73 2.93
C MET A 8 -1.15 4.01 4.42
N PHE A 9 -2.29 4.23 5.06
CA PHE A 9 -2.29 4.45 6.51
C PHE A 9 -1.74 3.23 7.21
N GLU A 10 -0.97 3.46 8.26
CA GLU A 10 -0.46 2.36 9.07
C GLU A 10 -1.59 1.69 9.82
N GLY A 11 -1.31 0.47 10.30
CA GLY A 11 -2.27 -0.26 11.10
C GLY A 11 -2.68 -1.60 10.54
N ARG A 12 -2.32 -1.90 9.30
CA ARG A 12 -2.64 -3.22 8.74
C ARG A 12 -1.59 -4.22 9.16
N ASP A 13 -2.02 -5.46 9.39
CA ASP A 13 -1.11 -6.49 9.86
C ASP A 13 -0.34 -7.11 8.69
N ALA A 14 0.61 -7.98 9.05
CA ALA A 14 1.48 -8.60 8.05
C ALA A 14 0.68 -9.50 7.10
N GLU A 15 -0.36 -10.14 7.62
CA GLU A 15 -1.18 -11.03 6.81
C GLU A 15 -1.87 -10.26 5.69
N THR A 16 -2.44 -9.11 6.02
CA THR A 16 -3.11 -8.26 5.04
C THR A 16 -2.11 -7.77 4.01
N LYS A 17 -0.93 -7.36 4.45
CA LYS A 17 0.10 -6.88 3.54
C LYS A 17 0.57 -7.99 2.61
N GLN A 18 0.70 -9.21 3.13
CA GLN A 18 1.09 -10.34 2.31
C GLN A 18 0.07 -10.60 1.20
N ARG A 19 -1.21 -10.53 1.53
CA ARG A 19 -2.26 -10.71 0.53
C ARG A 19 -2.23 -9.61 -0.52
N LEU A 20 -1.99 -8.39 -0.10
CA LEU A 20 -1.90 -7.27 -1.02
C LEU A 20 -0.75 -7.46 -1.99
N VAL A 21 0.43 -7.81 -1.47
CA VAL A 21 1.60 -8.05 -2.30
C VAL A 21 1.33 -9.18 -3.28
N ARG A 22 0.67 -10.24 -2.82
CA ARG A 22 0.35 -11.39 -3.69
C ARG A 22 -0.53 -10.96 -4.87
N ARG A 23 -1.59 -10.21 -4.57
CA ARG A 23 -2.53 -9.81 -5.61
C ARG A 23 -1.91 -8.82 -6.59
N ILE A 24 -1.11 -7.89 -6.10
CA ILE A 24 -0.44 -6.93 -6.96
C ILE A 24 0.55 -7.65 -7.88
N THR A 25 1.31 -8.58 -7.33
CA THR A 25 2.27 -9.34 -8.12
C THR A 25 1.56 -10.15 -9.21
N ASP A 26 0.46 -10.82 -8.84
CA ASP A 26 -0.30 -11.60 -9.80
C ASP A 26 -0.81 -10.74 -10.95
N ALA A 27 -1.31 -9.56 -10.64
CA ALA A 27 -1.82 -8.65 -11.66
C ALA A 27 -0.71 -8.20 -12.60
N MET A 28 0.46 -7.87 -12.05
CA MET A 28 1.58 -7.46 -12.88
C MET A 28 2.01 -8.55 -13.84
N VAL A 29 2.10 -9.77 -13.33
CA VAL A 29 2.50 -10.92 -14.18
C VAL A 29 1.46 -11.17 -15.26
N GLU A 30 0.19 -11.13 -14.88
CA GLU A 30 -0.89 -11.42 -15.82
C GLU A 30 -0.95 -10.40 -16.95
N ILE A 31 -0.79 -9.14 -16.62
CA ILE A 31 -1.03 -8.07 -17.57
C ILE A 31 0.22 -7.74 -18.38
N THR A 32 1.38 -7.72 -17.75
CA THR A 32 2.62 -7.33 -18.44
C THR A 32 3.44 -8.49 -18.95
N GLY A 33 3.19 -9.70 -18.45
CA GLY A 33 3.97 -10.86 -18.85
C GLY A 33 5.32 -10.96 -18.18
N CYS A 34 5.62 -10.12 -17.19
CA CYS A 34 6.89 -10.18 -16.49
C CYS A 34 6.94 -11.41 -15.58
N SER A 35 8.14 -11.78 -15.16
CA SER A 35 8.29 -12.91 -14.25
C SER A 35 7.86 -12.52 -12.85
N GLU A 36 7.31 -13.45 -12.12
CA GLU A 36 6.89 -13.21 -10.75
C GLU A 36 8.06 -12.74 -9.90
N ALA A 37 9.22 -13.36 -10.09
CA ALA A 37 10.39 -13.04 -9.28
C ALA A 37 10.90 -11.62 -9.50
N SER A 38 10.52 -10.98 -10.60
CA SER A 38 11.00 -9.64 -10.91
C SER A 38 10.15 -8.53 -10.32
N VAL A 39 8.95 -8.86 -9.81
CA VAL A 39 8.03 -7.84 -9.31
C VAL A 39 8.42 -7.45 -7.89
N ASN A 40 8.65 -6.16 -7.69
CA ASN A 40 8.93 -5.61 -6.37
C ASN A 40 7.75 -4.77 -5.94
N VAL A 41 7.25 -5.01 -4.73
CA VAL A 41 6.15 -4.23 -4.16
C VAL A 41 6.67 -3.64 -2.86
N ILE A 42 6.65 -2.32 -2.79
CA ILE A 42 7.12 -1.61 -1.60
C ILE A 42 5.92 -0.97 -0.94
N ILE A 43 5.70 -1.31 0.33
CA ILE A 43 4.60 -0.75 1.09
C ILE A 43 5.16 0.24 2.09
N ARG A 44 4.64 1.45 2.06
CA ARG A 44 5.04 2.49 3.00
C ARG A 44 3.86 2.81 3.89
N ASN A 45 4.04 2.59 5.18
CA ASN A 45 3.03 2.91 6.18
C ASN A 45 3.20 4.36 6.59
N VAL A 46 2.12 5.12 6.50
CA VAL A 46 2.16 6.54 6.83
C VAL A 46 1.18 6.79 7.96
N ALA A 47 1.65 7.45 9.02
CA ALA A 47 0.78 7.82 10.11
C ALA A 47 -0.22 8.87 9.62
N LYS A 48 -1.42 8.85 10.17
CA LYS A 48 -2.44 9.82 9.75
C LYS A 48 -2.03 11.25 10.03
N GLU A 49 -1.19 11.47 11.03
CA GLU A 49 -0.71 12.82 11.32
C GLU A 49 0.32 13.30 10.31
N ASP A 50 0.77 12.43 9.42
CA ASP A 50 1.71 12.78 8.36
C ASP A 50 1.05 12.76 6.99
N TRP A 51 -0.27 12.73 6.95
CA TRP A 51 -1.03 12.58 5.70
C TRP A 51 -2.00 13.73 5.56
N GLY A 52 -1.79 14.57 4.56
CA GLY A 52 -2.67 15.71 4.31
C GLY A 52 -3.66 15.39 3.20
N LEU A 53 -4.92 15.73 3.44
CA LEU A 53 -6.00 15.52 2.49
C LEU A 53 -6.81 16.80 2.42
N GLY A 54 -6.76 17.47 1.27
CA GLY A 54 -7.56 18.66 1.07
C GLY A 54 -7.27 19.79 2.04
N GLY A 55 -6.02 19.84 2.51
CA GLY A 55 -5.60 20.90 3.41
C GLY A 55 -5.67 20.54 4.88
N ASP A 56 -6.22 19.36 5.23
CA ASP A 56 -6.31 18.93 6.62
C ASP A 56 -5.60 17.60 6.80
N LEU A 57 -5.10 17.39 8.00
CA LEU A 57 -4.46 16.12 8.32
C LEU A 57 -5.51 15.02 8.41
N ALA A 58 -5.14 13.83 7.92
CA ALA A 58 -6.03 12.68 7.99
C ALA A 58 -6.35 12.33 9.43
N SER A 59 -5.44 12.61 10.38
CA SER A 59 -5.68 12.33 11.79
C SER A 59 -6.85 13.16 12.32
N ARG A 60 -7.12 14.31 11.72
CA ARG A 60 -8.23 15.14 12.11
C ARG A 60 -9.53 14.73 11.44
N LYS A 61 -9.42 14.19 10.21
CA LYS A 61 -10.60 13.72 9.45
C LYS A 61 -11.06 12.37 9.92
N PHE A 62 -10.14 11.51 10.35
CA PHE A 62 -10.45 10.15 10.77
C PHE A 62 -9.88 9.90 12.16
N PRO A 63 -10.37 10.59 13.18
CA PRO A 63 -9.73 10.53 14.49
C PRO A 63 -9.95 9.23 15.25
N ASP A 64 -10.86 8.38 14.79
CA ASP A 64 -11.21 7.14 15.48
C ASP A 64 -10.32 5.97 15.08
N GLY A 65 -9.25 6.22 14.34
CA GLY A 65 -8.33 5.18 13.94
C GLY A 65 -8.79 4.35 12.76
N ARG A 66 -9.76 4.82 12.01
CA ARG A 66 -10.21 4.11 10.83
C ARG A 66 -9.12 4.05 9.77
N LYS A 67 -9.11 2.94 9.04
CA LYS A 67 -8.03 2.68 8.09
C LYS A 67 -8.42 2.88 6.64
#